data_cff8585374057eb6a4867e467adef576
#
_entry.id   cff8585374057eb6a4867e467adef576
#
_cell.length_a   1.000
_cell.length_b   1.000
_cell.length_c   1.000
_cell.angle_alpha   90.00
_cell.angle_beta   90.00
_cell.angle_gamma   90.00
#
_symmetry.space_group_name_H-M   'P 1'
#
loop_
_entity.id
_entity.type
_entity.pdbx_description
1 polymer ?
#
loop_
_entity_poly.entity_id
_entity_poly.type
_entity_poly.pdbx_seq_one_letter_code
_entity_poly.pdbx_strand_id
1 'polypeptide(L)'
;MASIRKRGETFTITAYMGYDEQGKQIKKTTTYRPPENVTAGKAEKLAKAFAAQWEDKVRGYVALDENRTFAELAKWYYESVAPLKLKDNVRIDNMSMINTYIMPSLARKKLKEITPAMLDALFAELRRSGRTKDTYKLVDGYELPKGRYRGVNLCSIARDADMSRTTLARLSAGHGIEKGNAEKIAAVLNERFDDMFISDMQDRSLEQSSISRIRRCLSAIFTAAVQKEIMRRNPVANTVPISKKSKKPVSYLDETQALALVQYLEQQSDFQYKVMINTLLFTGMRGGELCGLQWQDIDFEQGIIYIRHTLAYIRNVGQARGQRPGSQGKISSVYELQSPKTAAGERYVVIPQSLKGLLEEHRKRQESARATAVQWEHPEMVFTTIGGNYYSESYLNTKFKKTVRAMGLPDDTHLHSLRHTTASLLINSDVSPKLIAEQLGHASSSITQDIYSHIFASSKAKAAQALDLKLNPTNA
;
A
#
# COMPACT_ATOMS: atom_id res chain seq x y z
N MET A 1 30.46 -17.11 -29.25
CA MET A 1 29.77 -17.30 -30.55
C MET A 1 30.11 -18.70 -31.07
N ALA A 2 29.11 -19.41 -31.57
CA ALA A 2 29.34 -20.71 -32.19
C ALA A 2 30.23 -20.56 -33.42
N SER A 3 31.17 -21.50 -33.63
CA SER A 3 31.99 -21.54 -34.84
C SER A 3 31.20 -22.21 -35.98
N ILE A 4 31.28 -21.64 -37.16
CA ILE A 4 30.58 -22.13 -38.34
C ILE A 4 31.61 -22.54 -39.39
N ARG A 5 31.55 -23.79 -39.88
CA ARG A 5 32.44 -24.30 -40.90
C ARG A 5 31.63 -24.90 -42.06
N LYS A 6 31.80 -24.38 -43.26
CA LYS A 6 31.16 -24.91 -44.46
C LYS A 6 31.77 -26.26 -44.86
N ARG A 7 30.94 -27.26 -45.17
CA ARG A 7 31.34 -28.56 -45.72
C ARG A 7 30.40 -28.92 -46.88
N GLY A 8 30.88 -28.68 -48.11
CA GLY A 8 30.04 -28.85 -49.29
C GLY A 8 28.80 -27.97 -49.26
N GLU A 9 27.61 -28.55 -49.33
CA GLU A 9 26.31 -27.86 -49.25
C GLU A 9 25.78 -27.65 -47.83
N THR A 10 26.54 -28.11 -46.83
CA THR A 10 26.11 -28.02 -45.43
C THR A 10 27.05 -27.16 -44.59
N PHE A 11 26.57 -26.72 -43.44
CA PHE A 11 27.34 -25.96 -42.46
C PHE A 11 27.42 -26.75 -41.15
N THR A 12 28.63 -27.03 -40.68
CA THR A 12 28.87 -27.59 -39.35
C THR A 12 29.00 -26.44 -38.36
N ILE A 13 28.18 -26.47 -37.31
CA ILE A 13 28.09 -25.44 -36.29
C ILE A 13 28.50 -26.05 -34.95
N THR A 14 29.48 -25.45 -34.27
CA THR A 14 30.01 -25.93 -32.98
C THR A 14 29.87 -24.85 -31.92
N ALA A 15 29.11 -25.14 -30.86
CA ALA A 15 29.01 -24.31 -29.68
C ALA A 15 29.89 -24.85 -28.55
N TYR A 16 30.59 -23.94 -27.88
CA TYR A 16 31.47 -24.22 -26.76
C TYR A 16 30.74 -23.90 -25.43
N MET A 17 30.75 -24.87 -24.50
CA MET A 17 29.95 -24.86 -23.26
C MET A 17 30.79 -24.62 -22.00
N GLY A 18 32.04 -24.24 -22.12
CA GLY A 18 33.00 -24.16 -21.03
C GLY A 18 33.87 -25.40 -20.89
N TYR A 19 34.34 -25.69 -19.70
CA TYR A 19 35.21 -26.82 -19.37
C TYR A 19 34.53 -27.71 -18.32
N ASP A 20 34.78 -29.05 -18.39
CA ASP A 20 34.36 -29.98 -17.38
C ASP A 20 35.26 -29.90 -16.11
N GLU A 21 34.94 -30.71 -15.10
CA GLU A 21 35.70 -30.76 -13.83
C GLU A 21 37.15 -31.23 -14.03
N GLN A 22 37.46 -31.83 -15.19
CA GLN A 22 38.79 -32.31 -15.57
C GLN A 22 39.55 -31.32 -16.48
N GLY A 23 38.97 -30.12 -16.71
CA GLY A 23 39.56 -29.08 -17.57
C GLY A 23 39.44 -29.34 -19.08
N LYS A 24 38.63 -30.32 -19.53
CA LYS A 24 38.37 -30.61 -20.92
C LYS A 24 37.25 -29.74 -21.47
N GLN A 25 37.46 -29.16 -22.64
CA GLN A 25 36.48 -28.29 -23.27
C GLN A 25 35.21 -29.06 -23.72
N ILE A 26 34.07 -28.67 -23.17
CA ILE A 26 32.77 -29.21 -23.56
C ILE A 26 32.30 -28.50 -24.83
N LYS A 27 32.04 -29.28 -25.89
CA LYS A 27 31.51 -28.77 -27.16
C LYS A 27 30.35 -29.61 -27.66
N LYS A 28 29.34 -28.95 -28.23
CA LYS A 28 28.24 -29.60 -28.96
C LYS A 28 28.30 -29.15 -30.40
N THR A 29 28.00 -30.05 -31.32
CA THR A 29 28.10 -29.82 -32.78
C THR A 29 26.78 -30.23 -33.44
N THR A 30 26.34 -29.45 -34.42
CA THR A 30 25.19 -29.75 -35.27
C THR A 30 25.51 -29.44 -36.72
N THR A 31 24.73 -30.00 -37.66
CA THR A 31 24.84 -29.74 -39.08
C THR A 31 23.56 -29.02 -39.54
N TYR A 32 23.75 -27.92 -40.25
CA TYR A 32 22.67 -27.16 -40.88
C TYR A 32 22.75 -27.31 -42.40
N ARG A 33 21.62 -27.65 -43.04
CA ARG A 33 21.45 -27.68 -44.49
C ARG A 33 20.55 -26.54 -44.92
N PRO A 34 21.01 -25.59 -45.73
CA PRO A 34 20.17 -24.54 -46.30
C PRO A 34 19.08 -25.13 -47.20
N PRO A 35 17.94 -24.43 -47.40
CA PRO A 35 16.94 -24.82 -48.39
C PRO A 35 17.54 -24.87 -49.80
N GLU A 36 17.01 -25.76 -50.65
CA GLU A 36 17.37 -25.85 -52.07
C GLU A 36 17.01 -24.54 -52.78
N ASN A 37 17.83 -24.13 -53.77
CA ASN A 37 17.68 -22.89 -54.57
C ASN A 37 18.01 -21.57 -53.87
N VAL A 38 18.89 -21.57 -52.87
CA VAL A 38 19.38 -20.36 -52.22
C VAL A 38 20.79 -20.02 -52.67
N THR A 39 21.06 -18.73 -52.99
CA THR A 39 22.41 -18.28 -53.34
C THR A 39 23.39 -18.48 -52.19
N ALA A 40 24.68 -18.71 -52.50
CA ALA A 40 25.70 -19.00 -51.48
C ALA A 40 25.76 -17.96 -50.34
N GLY A 41 25.63 -16.66 -50.65
CA GLY A 41 25.60 -15.59 -49.65
C GLY A 41 24.36 -15.61 -48.76
N LYS A 42 23.19 -15.99 -49.31
CA LYS A 42 21.96 -16.13 -48.54
C LYS A 42 22.00 -17.38 -47.64
N ALA A 43 22.60 -18.48 -48.14
CA ALA A 43 22.82 -19.71 -47.38
C ALA A 43 23.72 -19.47 -46.15
N GLU A 44 24.80 -18.68 -46.31
CA GLU A 44 25.67 -18.30 -45.20
C GLU A 44 24.98 -17.42 -44.16
N LYS A 45 24.14 -16.46 -44.59
CA LYS A 45 23.37 -15.62 -43.72
C LYS A 45 22.34 -16.41 -42.88
N LEU A 46 21.70 -17.41 -43.53
CA LEU A 46 20.78 -18.32 -42.84
C LEU A 46 21.53 -19.25 -41.89
N ALA A 47 22.71 -19.75 -42.25
CA ALA A 47 23.54 -20.55 -41.35
C ALA A 47 24.00 -19.75 -40.10
N LYS A 48 24.36 -18.48 -40.26
CA LYS A 48 24.69 -17.58 -39.13
C LYS A 48 23.50 -17.37 -38.22
N ALA A 49 22.31 -17.13 -38.76
CA ALA A 49 21.08 -16.99 -37.98
C ALA A 49 20.72 -18.28 -37.23
N PHE A 50 20.80 -19.43 -37.89
CA PHE A 50 20.59 -20.72 -37.25
C PHE A 50 21.62 -21.01 -36.16
N ALA A 51 22.89 -20.70 -36.39
CA ALA A 51 23.97 -20.90 -35.43
C ALA A 51 23.73 -20.10 -34.12
N ALA A 52 23.25 -18.86 -34.22
CA ALA A 52 22.93 -18.05 -33.08
C ALA A 52 21.77 -18.67 -32.26
N GLN A 53 20.69 -19.08 -32.94
CA GLN A 53 19.54 -19.73 -32.29
C GLN A 53 19.91 -21.08 -31.67
N TRP A 54 20.75 -21.86 -32.35
CA TRP A 54 21.16 -23.15 -31.85
C TRP A 54 22.16 -23.05 -30.70
N GLU A 55 23.07 -22.08 -30.72
CA GLU A 55 23.97 -21.79 -29.59
C GLU A 55 23.20 -21.44 -28.35
N ASP A 56 22.18 -20.55 -28.43
CA ASP A 56 21.28 -20.18 -27.34
C ASP A 56 20.56 -21.43 -26.77
N LYS A 57 20.04 -22.29 -27.67
CA LYS A 57 19.35 -23.53 -27.28
C LYS A 57 20.29 -24.54 -26.59
N VAL A 58 21.52 -24.68 -27.05
CA VAL A 58 22.49 -25.63 -26.52
C VAL A 58 23.09 -25.17 -25.19
N ARG A 59 23.25 -23.86 -25.00
CA ARG A 59 23.69 -23.27 -23.74
C ARG A 59 22.62 -23.28 -22.64
N GLY A 60 21.45 -23.87 -22.94
CA GLY A 60 20.32 -23.87 -21.99
C GLY A 60 19.63 -22.53 -21.88
N TYR A 61 19.94 -21.58 -22.77
CA TYR A 61 19.11 -20.40 -22.91
C TYR A 61 17.77 -20.87 -23.47
N VAL A 62 16.76 -20.97 -22.62
CA VAL A 62 15.39 -21.18 -23.05
C VAL A 62 15.13 -20.10 -24.10
N ALA A 63 14.59 -20.48 -25.26
CA ALA A 63 14.25 -19.54 -26.30
C ALA A 63 13.40 -18.46 -25.67
N LEU A 64 13.95 -17.23 -25.61
CA LEU A 64 13.26 -16.08 -25.01
C LEU A 64 11.90 -15.93 -25.68
N ASP A 65 10.84 -16.00 -24.92
CA ASP A 65 9.48 -15.94 -25.45
C ASP A 65 8.99 -14.49 -25.49
N GLU A 66 9.79 -13.62 -26.07
CA GLU A 66 9.47 -12.20 -26.23
C GLU A 66 8.31 -11.95 -27.22
N ASN A 67 7.77 -12.99 -27.83
CA ASN A 67 6.55 -12.91 -28.66
C ASN A 67 5.26 -12.96 -27.82
N ARG A 68 5.34 -13.35 -26.56
CA ARG A 68 4.20 -13.24 -25.61
C ARG A 68 3.73 -11.81 -25.52
N THR A 69 2.44 -11.67 -25.23
CA THR A 69 1.84 -10.37 -24.91
C THR A 69 2.12 -9.97 -23.46
N PHE A 70 2.02 -8.68 -23.17
CA PHE A 70 2.12 -8.22 -21.79
C PHE A 70 1.02 -8.80 -20.89
N ALA A 71 -0.21 -8.99 -21.42
CA ALA A 71 -1.30 -9.60 -20.67
C ALA A 71 -0.97 -11.03 -20.20
N GLU A 72 -0.38 -11.85 -21.07
CA GLU A 72 0.08 -13.21 -20.73
C GLU A 72 1.19 -13.19 -19.69
N LEU A 73 2.16 -12.27 -19.82
CA LEU A 73 3.22 -12.09 -18.83
C LEU A 73 2.67 -11.67 -17.45
N ALA A 74 1.77 -10.69 -17.42
CA ALA A 74 1.17 -10.21 -16.18
C ALA A 74 0.35 -11.31 -15.50
N LYS A 75 -0.43 -12.08 -16.27
CA LYS A 75 -1.19 -13.23 -15.77
C LYS A 75 -0.26 -14.24 -15.12
N TRP A 76 0.78 -14.67 -15.85
CA TRP A 76 1.80 -15.59 -15.31
C TRP A 76 2.44 -15.06 -14.03
N TYR A 77 2.81 -13.78 -13.99
CA TYR A 77 3.42 -13.18 -12.79
C TYR A 77 2.51 -13.26 -11.58
N TYR A 78 1.23 -12.87 -11.73
CA TYR A 78 0.29 -12.84 -10.63
C TYR A 78 -0.20 -14.23 -10.19
N GLU A 79 -0.18 -15.22 -11.07
CA GLU A 79 -0.55 -16.61 -10.76
C GLU A 79 0.62 -17.42 -10.18
N SER A 80 1.84 -17.22 -10.67
CA SER A 80 2.97 -18.10 -10.36
C SER A 80 4.06 -17.47 -9.49
N VAL A 81 4.29 -16.15 -9.58
CA VAL A 81 5.43 -15.48 -8.91
C VAL A 81 4.97 -14.65 -7.72
N ALA A 82 3.95 -13.83 -7.93
CA ALA A 82 3.46 -12.90 -6.92
C ALA A 82 2.98 -13.58 -5.63
N PRO A 83 2.29 -14.75 -5.67
CA PRO A 83 1.89 -15.46 -4.44
C PRO A 83 3.04 -15.88 -3.55
N LEU A 84 4.22 -16.13 -4.13
CA LEU A 84 5.44 -16.52 -3.41
C LEU A 84 6.20 -15.33 -2.80
N LYS A 85 5.96 -14.11 -3.31
CA LYS A 85 6.73 -12.91 -2.97
C LYS A 85 5.92 -11.83 -2.24
N LEU A 86 4.62 -11.80 -2.43
CA LEU A 86 3.76 -10.71 -1.97
C LEU A 86 2.65 -11.23 -1.04
N LYS A 87 2.34 -10.48 -0.01
CA LYS A 87 1.13 -10.68 0.79
C LYS A 87 -0.11 -10.42 -0.09
N ASP A 88 -1.22 -11.11 0.16
CA ASP A 88 -2.42 -11.07 -0.67
C ASP A 88 -2.96 -9.67 -0.94
N ASN A 89 -3.07 -8.82 0.08
CA ASN A 89 -3.53 -7.45 -0.11
C ASN A 89 -2.63 -6.66 -1.08
N VAL A 90 -1.31 -6.81 -0.97
CA VAL A 90 -0.34 -6.13 -1.84
C VAL A 90 -0.46 -6.67 -3.27
N ARG A 91 -0.64 -7.98 -3.42
CA ARG A 91 -0.84 -8.63 -4.72
C ARG A 91 -2.11 -8.12 -5.41
N ILE A 92 -3.22 -8.07 -4.68
CA ILE A 92 -4.51 -7.59 -5.17
C ILE A 92 -4.44 -6.11 -5.58
N ASP A 93 -3.88 -5.26 -4.72
CA ASP A 93 -3.72 -3.83 -5.00
C ASP A 93 -2.82 -3.59 -6.22
N ASN A 94 -1.72 -4.32 -6.33
CA ASN A 94 -0.80 -4.20 -7.46
C ASN A 94 -1.45 -4.70 -8.75
N MET A 95 -2.18 -5.81 -8.70
CA MET A 95 -2.91 -6.34 -9.86
C MET A 95 -4.00 -5.36 -10.30
N SER A 96 -4.77 -4.79 -9.38
CA SER A 96 -5.77 -3.76 -9.68
C SER A 96 -5.15 -2.54 -10.35
N MET A 97 -3.99 -2.10 -9.86
CA MET A 97 -3.26 -0.97 -10.42
C MET A 97 -2.74 -1.24 -11.84
N ILE A 98 -2.18 -2.42 -12.08
CA ILE A 98 -1.74 -2.84 -13.43
C ILE A 98 -2.94 -2.94 -14.37
N ASN A 99 -4.04 -3.53 -13.94
CA ASN A 99 -5.26 -3.68 -14.74
C ASN A 99 -5.86 -2.31 -15.11
N THR A 100 -5.86 -1.37 -14.17
CA THR A 100 -6.45 -0.04 -14.38
C THR A 100 -5.60 0.86 -15.27
N TYR A 101 -4.29 0.89 -15.07
CA TYR A 101 -3.43 1.91 -15.65
C TYR A 101 -2.51 1.39 -16.79
N ILE A 102 -2.19 0.11 -16.80
CA ILE A 102 -1.20 -0.44 -17.73
C ILE A 102 -1.85 -1.32 -18.79
N MET A 103 -2.79 -2.18 -18.39
CA MET A 103 -3.47 -3.09 -19.34
C MET A 103 -4.14 -2.38 -20.51
N PRO A 104 -4.81 -1.21 -20.38
CA PRO A 104 -5.43 -0.56 -21.53
C PRO A 104 -4.45 -0.25 -22.67
N SER A 105 -3.19 0.08 -22.32
CA SER A 105 -2.17 0.46 -23.31
C SER A 105 -1.25 -0.69 -23.73
N LEU A 106 -0.95 -1.63 -22.83
CA LEU A 106 0.09 -2.64 -23.07
C LEU A 106 -0.44 -4.07 -23.25
N ALA A 107 -1.69 -4.39 -22.88
CA ALA A 107 -2.17 -5.77 -22.83
C ALA A 107 -1.85 -6.59 -24.10
N ARG A 108 -2.10 -6.02 -25.27
CA ARG A 108 -1.93 -6.67 -26.59
C ARG A 108 -0.52 -6.51 -27.19
N LYS A 109 0.36 -5.72 -26.58
CA LYS A 109 1.72 -5.50 -27.06
C LYS A 109 2.58 -6.72 -26.79
N LYS A 110 3.38 -7.12 -27.76
CA LYS A 110 4.40 -8.16 -27.58
C LYS A 110 5.54 -7.62 -26.72
N LEU A 111 6.13 -8.48 -25.89
CA LEU A 111 7.19 -8.06 -24.97
C LEU A 111 8.36 -7.38 -25.67
N LYS A 112 8.74 -7.85 -26.87
CA LYS A 112 9.79 -7.26 -27.72
C LYS A 112 9.48 -5.85 -28.22
N GLU A 113 8.21 -5.46 -28.26
CA GLU A 113 7.74 -4.15 -28.74
C GLU A 113 7.72 -3.10 -27.62
N ILE A 114 7.79 -3.53 -26.35
CA ILE A 114 7.73 -2.63 -25.20
C ILE A 114 9.10 -2.01 -24.98
N THR A 115 9.21 -0.74 -25.37
CA THR A 115 10.46 0.04 -25.25
C THR A 115 10.42 1.00 -24.06
N PRO A 116 11.59 1.42 -23.53
CA PRO A 116 11.64 2.46 -22.50
C PRO A 116 10.93 3.75 -22.91
N ALA A 117 11.10 4.20 -24.17
CA ALA A 117 10.44 5.40 -24.67
C ALA A 117 8.90 5.30 -24.67
N MET A 118 8.36 4.12 -24.99
CA MET A 118 6.91 3.87 -24.90
C MET A 118 6.44 3.95 -23.45
N LEU A 119 7.19 3.44 -22.49
CA LEU A 119 6.86 3.50 -21.08
C LEU A 119 6.96 4.94 -20.53
N ASP A 120 7.96 5.70 -20.95
CA ASP A 120 8.08 7.13 -20.60
C ASP A 120 6.88 7.94 -21.10
N ALA A 121 6.44 7.70 -22.35
CA ALA A 121 5.23 8.32 -22.90
C ALA A 121 3.98 7.95 -22.10
N LEU A 122 3.83 6.67 -21.73
CA LEU A 122 2.73 6.18 -20.89
C LEU A 122 2.73 6.86 -19.51
N PHE A 123 3.89 6.94 -18.84
CA PHE A 123 3.99 7.60 -17.54
C PHE A 123 3.71 9.11 -17.63
N ALA A 124 4.12 9.76 -18.72
CA ALA A 124 3.80 11.17 -18.98
C ALA A 124 2.29 11.38 -19.21
N GLU A 125 1.64 10.47 -19.93
CA GLU A 125 0.19 10.49 -20.11
C GLU A 125 -0.56 10.29 -18.79
N LEU A 126 -0.18 9.28 -18.00
CA LEU A 126 -0.76 9.04 -16.68
C LEU A 126 -0.61 10.26 -15.76
N ARG A 127 0.47 11.03 -15.90
CA ARG A 127 0.67 12.26 -15.15
C ARG A 127 -0.30 13.36 -15.58
N ARG A 128 -0.70 13.43 -16.85
CA ARG A 128 -1.62 14.46 -17.38
C ARG A 128 -3.09 14.07 -17.20
N SER A 129 -3.42 12.80 -17.43
CA SER A 129 -4.81 12.34 -17.57
C SER A 129 -5.08 10.95 -16.97
N GLY A 130 -4.26 10.51 -15.99
CA GLY A 130 -4.28 9.15 -15.49
C GLY A 130 -5.47 8.79 -14.60
N ARG A 131 -6.31 9.73 -14.20
CA ARG A 131 -7.57 9.40 -13.52
C ARG A 131 -8.55 8.85 -14.54
N THR A 132 -8.78 7.54 -14.48
CA THR A 132 -9.61 6.80 -15.46
C THR A 132 -11.10 6.80 -15.14
N LYS A 133 -11.49 7.29 -13.96
CA LYS A 133 -12.87 7.27 -13.50
C LYS A 133 -13.43 8.68 -13.47
N ASP A 134 -14.48 8.89 -14.24
CA ASP A 134 -15.27 10.11 -14.15
C ASP A 134 -15.96 10.15 -12.79
N THR A 135 -15.61 11.15 -11.99
CA THR A 135 -16.24 11.41 -10.69
C THR A 135 -17.16 12.61 -10.78
N TYR A 136 -18.27 12.52 -10.04
CA TYR A 136 -19.31 13.54 -10.01
C TYR A 136 -19.60 13.90 -8.56
N LYS A 137 -19.69 15.17 -8.26
CA LYS A 137 -20.11 15.71 -6.96
C LYS A 137 -21.49 16.33 -7.07
N LEU A 138 -22.16 16.55 -5.95
CA LEU A 138 -23.42 17.28 -5.93
C LEU A 138 -23.20 18.72 -6.41
N VAL A 139 -24.19 19.25 -7.09
CA VAL A 139 -24.25 20.68 -7.44
C VAL A 139 -24.21 21.51 -6.16
N ASP A 140 -23.55 22.66 -6.20
CA ASP A 140 -23.44 23.54 -5.04
C ASP A 140 -24.83 23.95 -4.56
N GLY A 141 -25.09 23.76 -3.27
CA GLY A 141 -26.40 24.00 -2.64
C GLY A 141 -27.36 22.82 -2.70
N TYR A 142 -27.07 21.73 -3.42
CA TYR A 142 -27.89 20.53 -3.39
C TYR A 142 -27.51 19.65 -2.17
N GLU A 143 -28.52 19.35 -1.34
CA GLU A 143 -28.34 18.45 -0.17
C GLU A 143 -29.13 17.16 -0.36
N LEU A 144 -28.48 16.02 -0.14
CA LEU A 144 -29.20 14.75 -0.05
C LEU A 144 -30.18 14.74 1.12
N PRO A 145 -31.37 14.11 1.00
CA PRO A 145 -32.36 14.12 2.05
C PRO A 145 -31.82 13.64 3.39
N LYS A 146 -31.79 14.53 4.38
CA LYS A 146 -31.43 14.26 5.77
C LYS A 146 -32.74 14.03 6.55
N GLY A 147 -33.08 12.78 6.83
CA GLY A 147 -34.32 12.42 7.54
C GLY A 147 -35.36 11.76 6.62
N ARG A 148 -36.59 11.58 7.13
CA ARG A 148 -37.70 11.00 6.37
C ARG A 148 -38.40 12.07 5.48
N TYR A 149 -37.69 12.61 4.53
CA TYR A 149 -38.30 13.44 3.50
C TYR A 149 -38.94 12.54 2.43
N ARG A 150 -40.25 12.61 2.23
CA ARG A 150 -41.01 11.74 1.29
C ARG A 150 -40.77 10.22 1.48
N GLY A 151 -40.47 9.76 2.69
CA GLY A 151 -40.18 8.36 2.96
C GLY A 151 -38.77 7.91 2.62
N VAL A 152 -37.91 8.79 2.07
CA VAL A 152 -36.54 8.47 1.62
C VAL A 152 -35.53 9.04 2.61
N ASN A 153 -34.58 8.22 3.03
CA ASN A 153 -33.44 8.64 3.85
C ASN A 153 -32.15 8.07 3.29
N LEU A 154 -30.99 8.50 3.78
CA LEU A 154 -29.69 8.01 3.31
C LEU A 154 -29.55 6.49 3.38
N CYS A 155 -30.28 5.83 4.28
CA CYS A 155 -30.24 4.36 4.40
C CYS A 155 -31.06 3.68 3.31
N SER A 156 -32.25 4.24 2.98
CA SER A 156 -33.05 3.72 1.85
C SER A 156 -32.36 3.99 0.52
N ILE A 157 -31.80 5.20 0.32
CA ILE A 157 -31.03 5.51 -0.88
C ILE A 157 -29.85 4.52 -1.04
N ALA A 158 -29.11 4.24 0.04
CA ALA A 158 -27.98 3.30 -0.01
C ALA A 158 -28.44 1.89 -0.42
N ARG A 159 -29.56 1.44 0.15
CA ARG A 159 -30.13 0.10 -0.15
C ARG A 159 -30.66 0.04 -1.57
N ASP A 160 -31.46 1.02 -1.97
CA ASP A 160 -32.20 0.99 -3.23
C ASP A 160 -31.27 1.27 -4.43
N ALA A 161 -30.18 2.05 -4.22
CA ALA A 161 -29.13 2.24 -5.21
C ALA A 161 -28.02 1.17 -5.18
N ASP A 162 -28.18 0.12 -4.35
CA ASP A 162 -27.17 -0.95 -4.15
C ASP A 162 -25.75 -0.40 -3.91
N MET A 163 -25.62 0.50 -2.95
CA MET A 163 -24.35 1.13 -2.59
C MET A 163 -24.12 1.21 -1.09
N SER A 164 -22.87 1.46 -0.70
CA SER A 164 -22.52 1.61 0.70
C SER A 164 -22.98 2.96 1.26
N ARG A 165 -23.40 3.00 2.54
CA ARG A 165 -23.66 4.25 3.26
C ARG A 165 -22.43 5.16 3.26
N THR A 166 -21.25 4.60 3.26
CA THR A 166 -19.98 5.35 3.22
C THR A 166 -19.84 6.14 1.93
N THR A 167 -20.31 5.59 0.79
CA THR A 167 -20.32 6.29 -0.49
C THR A 167 -21.21 7.52 -0.44
N LEU A 168 -22.43 7.38 0.11
CA LEU A 168 -23.34 8.52 0.28
C LEU A 168 -22.82 9.55 1.28
N ALA A 169 -22.24 9.10 2.40
CA ALA A 169 -21.64 10.01 3.38
C ALA A 169 -20.48 10.81 2.77
N ARG A 170 -19.66 10.20 1.92
CA ARG A 170 -18.59 10.89 1.18
C ARG A 170 -19.17 11.90 0.20
N LEU A 171 -20.22 11.53 -0.54
CA LEU A 171 -20.91 12.43 -1.46
C LEU A 171 -21.48 13.63 -0.71
N SER A 172 -22.17 13.41 0.41
CA SER A 172 -22.68 14.49 1.27
C SER A 172 -21.59 15.37 1.87
N ALA A 173 -20.36 14.87 1.96
CA ALA A 173 -19.19 15.64 2.41
C ALA A 173 -18.46 16.34 1.26
N GLY A 174 -19.07 16.42 0.06
CA GLY A 174 -18.52 17.10 -1.11
C GLY A 174 -17.48 16.29 -1.91
N HIS A 175 -17.32 14.98 -1.63
CA HIS A 175 -16.41 14.14 -2.41
C HIS A 175 -17.12 13.55 -3.62
N GLY A 176 -16.42 13.53 -4.75
CA GLY A 176 -16.92 12.91 -5.98
C GLY A 176 -17.12 11.39 -5.86
N ILE A 177 -18.13 10.87 -6.56
CA ILE A 177 -18.44 9.44 -6.73
C ILE A 177 -18.40 9.08 -8.23
N GLU A 178 -18.26 7.79 -8.54
CA GLU A 178 -18.28 7.32 -9.93
C GLU A 178 -19.63 7.60 -10.59
N LYS A 179 -19.62 7.89 -11.91
CA LYS A 179 -20.80 8.22 -12.71
C LYS A 179 -21.95 7.24 -12.52
N GLY A 180 -21.67 5.93 -12.61
CA GLY A 180 -22.70 4.89 -12.44
C GLY A 180 -23.34 4.88 -11.04
N ASN A 181 -22.62 5.29 -9.99
CA ASN A 181 -23.20 5.47 -8.66
C ASN A 181 -24.05 6.72 -8.56
N ALA A 182 -23.62 7.81 -9.21
CA ALA A 182 -24.40 9.04 -9.27
C ALA A 182 -25.71 8.88 -10.05
N GLU A 183 -25.67 8.16 -11.18
CA GLU A 183 -26.86 7.79 -11.96
C GLU A 183 -27.86 6.96 -11.16
N LYS A 184 -27.40 6.00 -10.38
CA LYS A 184 -28.26 5.20 -9.48
C LYS A 184 -28.93 6.05 -8.41
N ILE A 185 -28.23 7.02 -7.83
CA ILE A 185 -28.81 7.94 -6.84
C ILE A 185 -29.88 8.81 -7.49
N ALA A 186 -29.61 9.39 -8.65
CA ALA A 186 -30.57 10.21 -9.41
C ALA A 186 -31.84 9.40 -9.72
N ALA A 187 -31.69 8.14 -10.17
CA ALA A 187 -32.81 7.24 -10.44
C ALA A 187 -33.65 6.93 -9.19
N VAL A 188 -33.00 6.66 -8.04
CA VAL A 188 -33.68 6.38 -6.76
C VAL A 188 -34.45 7.61 -6.26
N LEU A 189 -33.92 8.81 -6.48
CA LEU A 189 -34.57 10.06 -6.09
C LEU A 189 -35.57 10.57 -7.13
N ASN A 190 -35.64 9.92 -8.28
CA ASN A 190 -36.46 10.31 -9.44
C ASN A 190 -36.19 11.77 -9.87
N GLU A 191 -34.90 12.12 -9.90
CA GLU A 191 -34.43 13.46 -10.31
C GLU A 191 -33.51 13.35 -11.52
N ARG A 192 -33.35 14.43 -12.28
CA ARG A 192 -32.46 14.45 -13.43
C ARG A 192 -31.01 14.50 -12.96
N PHE A 193 -30.16 13.70 -13.61
CA PHE A 193 -28.73 13.60 -13.28
C PHE A 193 -28.03 14.98 -13.28
N ASP A 194 -28.28 15.78 -14.32
CA ASP A 194 -27.63 17.09 -14.51
C ASP A 194 -28.09 18.15 -13.51
N ASP A 195 -29.26 17.97 -12.89
CA ASP A 195 -29.77 18.87 -11.84
C ASP A 195 -29.13 18.57 -10.48
N MET A 196 -28.66 17.33 -10.28
CA MET A 196 -28.07 16.87 -9.03
C MET A 196 -26.55 16.85 -9.05
N PHE A 197 -25.94 16.53 -10.18
CA PHE A 197 -24.52 16.21 -10.26
C PHE A 197 -23.77 17.06 -11.26
N ILE A 198 -22.59 17.52 -10.86
CA ILE A 198 -21.62 18.14 -11.76
C ILE A 198 -20.35 17.31 -11.81
N SER A 199 -19.64 17.35 -12.92
CA SER A 199 -18.34 16.67 -13.04
C SER A 199 -17.35 17.27 -12.05
N ASP A 200 -16.75 16.40 -11.24
CA ASP A 200 -15.68 16.76 -10.26
C ASP A 200 -14.29 16.79 -10.91
N MET A 201 -14.24 16.86 -12.25
CA MET A 201 -13.02 16.59 -13.01
C MET A 201 -12.27 17.88 -13.40
N GLN A 202 -11.81 18.63 -12.40
CA GLN A 202 -10.89 19.76 -12.66
C GLN A 202 -9.42 19.30 -12.85
N ASP A 203 -9.00 18.18 -12.26
CA ASP A 203 -7.65 17.65 -12.42
C ASP A 203 -7.66 16.13 -12.61
N ARG A 204 -7.35 15.68 -13.83
CA ARG A 204 -7.22 14.25 -14.19
C ARG A 204 -5.83 13.68 -13.91
N SER A 205 -4.93 14.48 -13.37
CA SER A 205 -3.55 14.05 -13.13
C SER A 205 -3.46 12.99 -12.04
N LEU A 206 -2.56 12.01 -12.24
CA LEU A 206 -2.15 11.11 -11.17
C LEU A 206 -1.01 11.74 -10.36
N GLU A 207 -1.10 11.61 -9.07
CA GLU A 207 0.01 11.98 -8.21
C GLU A 207 1.28 11.20 -8.55
N GLN A 208 2.41 11.86 -8.42
CA GLN A 208 3.72 11.30 -8.69
C GLN A 208 4.06 10.07 -7.84
N SER A 209 3.55 10.01 -6.61
CA SER A 209 3.62 8.85 -5.71
C SER A 209 2.92 7.62 -6.31
N SER A 210 1.74 7.81 -6.91
CA SER A 210 0.96 6.76 -7.59
C SER A 210 1.69 6.25 -8.83
N ILE A 211 2.22 7.15 -9.66
CA ILE A 211 3.00 6.77 -10.85
C ILE A 211 4.26 6.01 -10.45
N SER A 212 4.95 6.44 -9.39
CA SER A 212 6.12 5.74 -8.85
C SER A 212 5.77 4.33 -8.36
N ARG A 213 4.58 4.15 -7.79
CA ARG A 213 4.08 2.83 -7.37
C ARG A 213 3.76 1.96 -8.59
N ILE A 214 3.08 2.49 -9.61
CA ILE A 214 2.80 1.79 -10.87
C ILE A 214 4.11 1.34 -11.53
N ARG A 215 5.09 2.24 -11.64
CA ARG A 215 6.41 1.94 -12.20
C ARG A 215 7.11 0.80 -11.44
N ARG A 216 7.06 0.79 -10.11
CA ARG A 216 7.63 -0.30 -9.29
C ARG A 216 6.92 -1.63 -9.53
N CYS A 217 5.59 -1.65 -9.59
CA CYS A 217 4.82 -2.86 -9.90
C CYS A 217 5.17 -3.41 -11.28
N LEU A 218 5.23 -2.54 -12.29
CA LEU A 218 5.59 -2.90 -13.65
C LEU A 218 7.04 -3.43 -13.74
N SER A 219 7.97 -2.77 -13.05
CA SER A 219 9.36 -3.20 -12.97
C SER A 219 9.50 -4.57 -12.31
N ALA A 220 8.71 -4.89 -11.28
CA ALA A 220 8.74 -6.20 -10.64
C ALA A 220 8.31 -7.32 -11.58
N ILE A 221 7.30 -7.09 -12.42
CA ILE A 221 6.83 -8.04 -13.44
C ILE A 221 7.95 -8.32 -14.44
N PHE A 222 8.55 -7.27 -15.03
CA PHE A 222 9.63 -7.43 -16.00
C PHE A 222 10.92 -7.99 -15.40
N THR A 223 11.24 -7.65 -14.14
CA THR A 223 12.40 -8.23 -13.45
C THR A 223 12.21 -9.74 -13.25
N ALA A 224 11.00 -10.18 -12.88
CA ALA A 224 10.69 -11.60 -12.78
C ALA A 224 10.81 -12.30 -14.15
N ALA A 225 10.36 -11.65 -15.23
CA ALA A 225 10.51 -12.16 -16.59
C ALA A 225 11.98 -12.33 -16.99
N VAL A 226 12.86 -11.38 -16.63
CA VAL A 226 14.30 -11.48 -16.87
C VAL A 226 14.92 -12.61 -16.03
N GLN A 227 14.57 -12.71 -14.74
CA GLN A 227 15.06 -13.78 -13.85
C GLN A 227 14.64 -15.20 -14.31
N LYS A 228 13.53 -15.30 -15.04
CA LYS A 228 13.01 -16.56 -15.61
C LYS A 228 13.33 -16.73 -17.10
N GLU A 229 14.24 -15.91 -17.61
CA GLU A 229 14.74 -15.98 -18.98
C GLU A 229 13.64 -15.86 -20.06
N ILE A 230 12.51 -15.20 -19.73
CA ILE A 230 11.45 -14.86 -20.68
C ILE A 230 11.84 -13.65 -21.52
N MET A 231 12.61 -12.73 -20.95
CA MET A 231 13.10 -11.48 -21.58
C MET A 231 14.59 -11.27 -21.29
N ARG A 232 15.29 -10.58 -22.22
CA ARG A 232 16.71 -10.23 -22.03
C ARG A 232 16.92 -9.09 -21.03
N ARG A 233 16.03 -8.13 -20.99
CA ARG A 233 16.17 -6.90 -20.17
C ARG A 233 14.83 -6.39 -19.69
N ASN A 234 14.87 -5.69 -18.56
CA ASN A 234 13.73 -4.99 -18.04
C ASN A 234 13.62 -3.60 -18.70
N PRO A 235 12.59 -3.31 -19.51
CA PRO A 235 12.48 -2.02 -20.21
C PRO A 235 12.24 -0.85 -19.24
N VAL A 236 11.69 -1.10 -18.03
CA VAL A 236 11.46 -0.07 -17.02
C VAL A 236 12.77 0.47 -16.42
N ALA A 237 13.85 -0.33 -16.42
CA ALA A 237 15.13 0.07 -15.84
C ALA A 237 15.71 1.33 -16.53
N ASN A 238 15.49 1.47 -17.83
CA ASN A 238 16.01 2.56 -18.64
C ASN A 238 14.98 3.69 -18.88
N THR A 239 13.85 3.69 -18.15
CA THR A 239 12.91 4.83 -18.19
C THR A 239 13.44 6.00 -17.38
N VAL A 240 13.00 7.21 -17.74
CA VAL A 240 13.35 8.43 -17.01
C VAL A 240 12.96 8.30 -15.53
N PRO A 241 13.87 8.59 -14.60
CA PRO A 241 13.55 8.55 -13.19
C PRO A 241 12.43 9.55 -12.85
N ILE A 242 11.41 9.07 -12.16
CA ILE A 242 10.37 9.96 -11.65
C ILE A 242 10.99 10.76 -10.51
N SER A 243 11.13 12.08 -10.67
CA SER A 243 11.73 12.95 -9.66
C SER A 243 10.96 12.80 -8.33
N LYS A 244 11.68 12.70 -7.22
CA LYS A 244 11.03 12.73 -5.91
C LYS A 244 10.54 14.17 -5.68
N LYS A 245 9.21 14.37 -5.51
CA LYS A 245 8.74 15.62 -4.89
C LYS A 245 9.45 15.79 -3.55
N SER A 246 9.79 17.02 -3.20
CA SER A 246 10.19 17.33 -1.82
C SER A 246 9.15 16.71 -0.88
N LYS A 247 9.61 15.95 0.10
CA LYS A 247 8.70 15.35 1.09
C LYS A 247 7.93 16.50 1.72
N LYS A 248 6.60 16.47 1.66
CA LYS A 248 5.78 17.39 2.48
C LYS A 248 6.20 17.20 3.93
N PRO A 249 6.29 18.26 4.73
CA PRO A 249 6.50 18.14 6.15
C PRO A 249 5.49 17.14 6.73
N VAL A 250 5.93 16.34 7.66
CA VAL A 250 5.05 15.36 8.31
C VAL A 250 4.12 16.12 9.24
N SER A 251 2.80 15.90 9.11
CA SER A 251 1.83 16.51 10.01
C SER A 251 1.88 15.83 11.39
N TYR A 252 2.06 16.61 12.43
CA TYR A 252 2.01 16.19 13.83
C TYR A 252 1.43 17.34 14.68
N LEU A 253 0.94 17.02 15.85
CA LEU A 253 0.46 17.99 16.83
C LEU A 253 1.65 18.51 17.65
N ASP A 254 1.71 19.80 17.87
CA ASP A 254 2.62 20.35 18.87
C ASP A 254 2.17 19.99 20.30
N GLU A 255 2.98 20.35 21.29
CA GLU A 255 2.72 20.02 22.69
C GLU A 255 1.39 20.62 23.19
N THR A 256 1.10 21.86 22.82
CA THR A 256 -0.15 22.55 23.20
C THR A 256 -1.37 21.86 22.58
N GLN A 257 -1.29 21.51 21.29
CA GLN A 257 -2.35 20.80 20.58
C GLN A 257 -2.55 19.39 21.13
N ALA A 258 -1.48 18.68 21.47
CA ALA A 258 -1.54 17.35 22.06
C ALA A 258 -2.19 17.38 23.44
N LEU A 259 -1.83 18.35 24.28
CA LEU A 259 -2.47 18.57 25.58
C LEU A 259 -3.96 18.91 25.44
N ALA A 260 -4.29 19.82 24.52
CA ALA A 260 -5.67 20.17 24.21
C ALA A 260 -6.49 18.95 23.75
N LEU A 261 -5.88 18.06 22.96
CA LEU A 261 -6.54 16.80 22.53
C LEU A 261 -6.84 15.91 23.76
N VAL A 262 -5.88 15.72 24.67
CA VAL A 262 -6.10 14.92 25.88
C VAL A 262 -7.24 15.52 26.72
N GLN A 263 -7.25 16.83 26.92
CA GLN A 263 -8.31 17.53 27.64
C GLN A 263 -9.68 17.40 26.95
N TYR A 264 -9.73 17.53 25.64
CA TYR A 264 -10.96 17.33 24.87
C TYR A 264 -11.53 15.92 25.05
N LEU A 265 -10.65 14.91 25.09
CA LEU A 265 -11.06 13.52 25.29
C LEU A 265 -11.63 13.24 26.67
N GLU A 266 -11.28 14.02 27.70
CA GLU A 266 -11.89 13.91 29.04
C GLU A 266 -13.38 14.19 29.02
N GLN A 267 -13.84 15.05 28.11
CA GLN A 267 -15.25 15.48 28.00
C GLN A 267 -16.08 14.55 27.10
N GLN A 268 -15.43 13.52 26.46
CA GLN A 268 -16.11 12.60 25.57
C GLN A 268 -16.88 11.52 26.34
N SER A 269 -18.10 11.25 25.94
CA SER A 269 -18.94 10.18 26.53
C SER A 269 -18.46 8.77 26.11
N ASP A 270 -17.80 8.63 24.96
CA ASP A 270 -17.24 7.36 24.49
C ASP A 270 -15.90 7.09 25.17
N PHE A 271 -15.96 6.38 26.29
CA PHE A 271 -14.79 6.07 27.10
C PHE A 271 -13.78 5.19 26.35
N GLN A 272 -14.22 4.17 25.57
CA GLN A 272 -13.32 3.35 24.77
C GLN A 272 -12.54 4.19 23.76
N TYR A 273 -13.21 5.12 23.09
CA TYR A 273 -12.54 6.02 22.14
C TYR A 273 -11.47 6.89 22.81
N LYS A 274 -11.77 7.44 24.00
CA LYS A 274 -10.79 8.16 24.83
C LYS A 274 -9.57 7.29 25.09
N VAL A 275 -9.76 6.05 25.54
CA VAL A 275 -8.65 5.11 25.82
C VAL A 275 -7.86 4.81 24.56
N MET A 276 -8.53 4.57 23.42
CA MET A 276 -7.87 4.28 22.14
C MET A 276 -6.92 5.42 21.70
N ILE A 277 -7.38 6.66 21.75
CA ILE A 277 -6.57 7.81 21.31
C ILE A 277 -5.43 8.08 22.28
N ASN A 278 -5.66 7.98 23.60
CA ASN A 278 -4.58 8.08 24.60
C ASN A 278 -3.54 6.97 24.40
N THR A 279 -3.97 5.73 24.14
CA THR A 279 -3.03 4.63 23.88
C THR A 279 -2.15 4.93 22.67
N LEU A 280 -2.72 5.42 21.56
CA LEU A 280 -1.94 5.83 20.38
C LEU A 280 -0.94 6.93 20.71
N LEU A 281 -1.37 7.96 21.46
CA LEU A 281 -0.54 9.13 21.77
C LEU A 281 0.61 8.77 22.72
N PHE A 282 0.38 7.95 23.74
CA PHE A 282 1.42 7.58 24.72
C PHE A 282 2.39 6.51 24.20
N THR A 283 1.93 5.60 23.36
CA THR A 283 2.77 4.49 22.87
C THR A 283 3.38 4.72 21.49
N GLY A 284 2.78 5.58 20.68
CA GLY A 284 3.16 5.77 19.29
C GLY A 284 2.93 4.54 18.40
N MET A 285 2.10 3.56 18.82
CA MET A 285 1.79 2.38 18.02
C MET A 285 1.00 2.73 16.75
N ARG A 286 1.00 1.84 15.76
CA ARG A 286 0.20 2.02 14.55
C ARG A 286 -1.27 1.72 14.82
N GLY A 287 -2.19 2.34 14.05
CA GLY A 287 -3.62 2.09 14.20
C GLY A 287 -4.01 0.62 14.09
N GLY A 288 -3.39 -0.14 13.17
CA GLY A 288 -3.61 -1.58 13.07
C GLY A 288 -3.05 -2.38 14.25
N GLU A 289 -1.95 -1.93 14.89
CA GLU A 289 -1.39 -2.54 16.11
C GLU A 289 -2.35 -2.29 17.29
N LEU A 290 -2.90 -1.10 17.42
CA LEU A 290 -3.93 -0.78 18.41
C LEU A 290 -5.16 -1.67 18.25
N CYS A 291 -5.69 -1.77 17.03
CA CYS A 291 -6.86 -2.62 16.76
C CYS A 291 -6.59 -4.11 16.93
N GLY A 292 -5.32 -4.54 16.89
CA GLY A 292 -4.89 -5.92 17.11
C GLY A 292 -4.43 -6.21 18.54
N LEU A 293 -4.51 -5.26 19.47
CA LEU A 293 -4.03 -5.41 20.84
C LEU A 293 -4.94 -6.35 21.63
N GLN A 294 -4.33 -7.29 22.34
CA GLN A 294 -5.01 -8.27 23.18
C GLN A 294 -4.73 -8.01 24.67
N TRP A 295 -5.66 -8.41 25.55
CA TRP A 295 -5.49 -8.23 27.00
C TRP A 295 -4.28 -8.98 27.56
N GLN A 296 -3.93 -10.12 26.99
CA GLN A 296 -2.72 -10.90 27.35
C GLN A 296 -1.41 -10.19 27.00
N ASP A 297 -1.46 -9.18 26.15
CA ASP A 297 -0.29 -8.39 25.75
C ASP A 297 -0.01 -7.21 26.70
N ILE A 298 -0.86 -6.99 27.71
CA ILE A 298 -0.73 -5.92 28.69
C ILE A 298 -0.33 -6.50 30.04
N ASP A 299 0.87 -6.19 30.47
CA ASP A 299 1.35 -6.46 31.83
C ASP A 299 1.05 -5.24 32.71
N PHE A 300 -0.01 -5.35 33.50
CA PHE A 300 -0.42 -4.31 34.42
C PHE A 300 0.49 -4.16 35.63
N GLU A 301 1.23 -5.20 36.04
CA GLU A 301 2.16 -5.12 37.17
C GLU A 301 3.38 -4.28 36.78
N GLN A 302 3.98 -4.59 35.64
CA GLN A 302 5.16 -3.89 35.14
C GLN A 302 4.81 -2.59 34.39
N GLY A 303 3.55 -2.36 34.01
CA GLY A 303 3.13 -1.23 33.18
C GLY A 303 3.70 -1.33 31.76
N ILE A 304 3.62 -2.50 31.14
CA ILE A 304 4.19 -2.78 29.83
C ILE A 304 3.10 -3.25 28.86
N ILE A 305 3.15 -2.74 27.63
CA ILE A 305 2.38 -3.27 26.49
C ILE A 305 3.34 -3.94 25.50
N TYR A 306 3.10 -5.22 25.21
CA TYR A 306 3.79 -5.97 24.15
C TYR A 306 3.03 -5.82 22.84
N ILE A 307 3.70 -5.34 21.80
CA ILE A 307 3.10 -5.18 20.47
C ILE A 307 3.51 -6.38 19.63
N ARG A 308 2.59 -7.36 19.52
CA ARG A 308 2.81 -8.65 18.85
C ARG A 308 1.90 -8.87 17.65
N HIS A 309 0.81 -8.11 17.55
CA HIS A 309 -0.23 -8.32 16.56
C HIS A 309 -0.59 -7.03 15.82
N THR A 310 -1.06 -7.19 14.61
CA THR A 310 -1.66 -6.13 13.79
C THR A 310 -2.96 -6.68 13.21
N LEU A 311 -4.07 -5.98 13.40
CA LEU A 311 -5.31 -6.32 12.73
C LEU A 311 -5.25 -5.86 11.28
N ALA A 312 -5.27 -6.80 10.35
CA ALA A 312 -5.23 -6.55 8.92
C ALA A 312 -6.59 -6.82 8.28
N TYR A 313 -7.01 -5.93 7.40
CA TYR A 313 -8.18 -6.13 6.55
C TYR A 313 -7.73 -6.83 5.27
N ILE A 314 -8.15 -8.09 5.08
CA ILE A 314 -7.76 -8.92 3.93
C ILE A 314 -8.91 -8.98 2.95
N ARG A 315 -8.61 -8.61 1.70
CA ARG A 315 -9.52 -8.78 0.57
C ARG A 315 -9.28 -10.15 -0.06
N ASN A 316 -10.24 -11.06 0.05
CA ASN A 316 -10.18 -12.36 -0.61
C ASN A 316 -10.78 -12.25 -2.02
N VAL A 317 -9.94 -12.36 -3.04
CA VAL A 317 -10.37 -12.51 -4.42
C VAL A 317 -10.43 -14.02 -4.70
N GLY A 318 -11.62 -14.58 -4.84
CA GLY A 318 -11.82 -15.92 -5.41
C GLY A 318 -12.09 -17.08 -4.45
N GLN A 319 -12.14 -16.88 -3.13
CA GLN A 319 -12.65 -17.90 -2.20
C GLN A 319 -13.70 -17.29 -1.29
N ALA A 320 -14.95 -17.58 -1.59
CA ALA A 320 -16.07 -17.31 -0.70
C ALA A 320 -16.03 -18.28 0.49
N ARG A 321 -15.39 -17.89 1.60
CA ARG A 321 -15.70 -18.51 2.89
C ARG A 321 -17.06 -17.98 3.34
N GLY A 322 -18.08 -18.83 3.33
CA GLY A 322 -19.42 -18.49 3.80
C GLY A 322 -20.31 -17.80 2.78
N GLN A 323 -20.41 -18.29 1.54
CA GLN A 323 -21.41 -17.83 0.59
C GLN A 323 -22.84 -18.20 1.05
N ARG A 324 -23.68 -17.17 1.17
CA ARG A 324 -25.12 -17.41 1.01
C ARG A 324 -25.37 -17.82 -0.45
N PRO A 325 -26.20 -18.85 -0.73
CA PRO A 325 -26.51 -19.23 -2.09
C PRO A 325 -27.12 -18.04 -2.85
N GLY A 326 -26.49 -17.68 -3.99
CA GLY A 326 -26.98 -16.59 -4.85
C GLY A 326 -26.06 -15.38 -5.05
N SER A 327 -24.93 -15.23 -4.34
CA SER A 327 -24.00 -14.10 -4.53
C SER A 327 -22.80 -14.51 -5.39
N GLN A 328 -22.93 -14.45 -6.70
CA GLN A 328 -21.77 -14.57 -7.61
C GLN A 328 -20.91 -13.30 -7.53
N GLY A 329 -19.64 -13.47 -7.18
CA GLY A 329 -18.58 -12.46 -7.48
C GLY A 329 -18.35 -11.35 -6.45
N LYS A 330 -18.91 -11.37 -5.23
CA LYS A 330 -18.55 -10.38 -4.19
C LYS A 330 -17.22 -10.76 -3.54
N ILE A 331 -16.27 -9.83 -3.57
CA ILE A 331 -15.02 -9.90 -2.83
C ILE A 331 -15.39 -10.04 -1.34
N SER A 332 -15.15 -11.20 -0.75
CA SER A 332 -15.26 -11.34 0.69
C SER A 332 -14.02 -10.72 1.34
N SER A 333 -14.23 -9.91 2.33
CA SER A 333 -13.14 -9.30 3.10
C SER A 333 -13.26 -9.77 4.54
N VAL A 334 -12.11 -10.08 5.15
CA VAL A 334 -12.03 -10.61 6.51
C VAL A 334 -10.99 -9.79 7.28
N TYR A 335 -11.26 -9.55 8.56
CA TYR A 335 -10.24 -9.08 9.48
C TYR A 335 -9.45 -10.27 10.01
N GLU A 336 -8.12 -10.14 10.02
CA GLU A 336 -7.21 -11.18 10.49
C GLU A 336 -6.08 -10.56 11.32
N LEU A 337 -5.78 -11.20 12.45
CA LEU A 337 -4.60 -10.87 13.25
C LEU A 337 -3.35 -11.42 12.55
N GLN A 338 -2.43 -10.54 12.26
CA GLN A 338 -1.14 -10.87 11.65
C GLN A 338 -0.01 -10.45 12.57
N SER A 339 1.13 -11.17 12.50
CA SER A 339 2.38 -10.70 13.10
C SER A 339 2.83 -9.37 12.45
N PRO A 340 3.57 -8.53 13.15
CA PRO A 340 4.15 -7.33 12.59
C PRO A 340 4.97 -7.61 11.32
N LYS A 341 5.07 -6.62 10.44
CA LYS A 341 5.73 -6.77 9.12
C LYS A 341 7.25 -6.98 9.21
N THR A 342 7.86 -6.64 10.32
CA THR A 342 9.32 -6.71 10.55
C THR A 342 9.59 -7.19 11.96
N ALA A 343 10.75 -7.80 12.20
CA ALA A 343 11.18 -8.19 13.54
C ALA A 343 11.19 -7.00 14.52
N ALA A 344 11.58 -5.81 14.07
CA ALA A 344 11.52 -4.58 14.86
C ALA A 344 10.06 -4.12 15.18
N GLY A 345 9.06 -4.72 14.54
CA GLY A 345 7.65 -4.48 14.86
C GLY A 345 7.22 -5.15 16.15
N GLU A 346 7.83 -6.29 16.51
CA GLU A 346 7.66 -6.91 17.82
C GLU A 346 8.50 -6.15 18.82
N ARG A 347 7.84 -5.51 19.77
CA ARG A 347 8.47 -4.65 20.77
C ARG A 347 7.59 -4.52 21.99
N TYR A 348 8.14 -4.00 23.04
CA TYR A 348 7.37 -3.56 24.19
C TYR A 348 7.47 -2.06 24.38
N VAL A 349 6.44 -1.48 24.97
CA VAL A 349 6.38 -0.08 25.34
C VAL A 349 5.97 0.04 26.80
N VAL A 350 6.76 0.77 27.57
CA VAL A 350 6.40 1.12 28.97
C VAL A 350 5.34 2.21 28.94
N ILE A 351 4.29 2.05 29.70
CA ILE A 351 3.16 2.99 29.74
C ILE A 351 3.13 3.76 31.08
N PRO A 352 2.77 5.05 31.06
CA PRO A 352 2.63 5.82 32.29
C PRO A 352 1.44 5.36 33.10
N GLN A 353 1.45 5.66 34.41
CA GLN A 353 0.40 5.28 35.34
C GLN A 353 -1.00 5.81 34.93
N SER A 354 -1.05 6.99 34.31
CA SER A 354 -2.29 7.56 33.76
C SER A 354 -2.93 6.69 32.68
N LEU A 355 -2.14 6.17 31.73
CA LEU A 355 -2.65 5.27 30.71
C LEU A 355 -2.99 3.89 31.29
N LYS A 356 -2.19 3.39 32.23
CA LYS A 356 -2.49 2.15 32.93
C LYS A 356 -3.86 2.20 33.59
N GLY A 357 -4.16 3.26 34.35
CA GLY A 357 -5.48 3.43 35.00
C GLY A 357 -6.63 3.51 34.00
N LEU A 358 -6.45 4.16 32.86
CA LEU A 358 -7.44 4.18 31.78
C LEU A 358 -7.71 2.78 31.19
N LEU A 359 -6.68 1.97 31.01
CA LEU A 359 -6.81 0.60 30.49
C LEU A 359 -7.47 -0.33 31.52
N GLU A 360 -7.12 -0.21 32.80
CA GLU A 360 -7.76 -0.98 33.89
C GLU A 360 -9.26 -0.68 33.98
N GLU A 361 -9.63 0.58 33.94
CA GLU A 361 -11.05 1.01 33.96
C GLU A 361 -11.78 0.55 32.68
N HIS A 362 -11.10 0.61 31.51
CA HIS A 362 -11.66 0.10 30.26
C HIS A 362 -11.94 -1.40 30.34
N ARG A 363 -11.03 -2.17 30.92
CA ARG A 363 -11.20 -3.61 31.13
C ARG A 363 -12.43 -3.92 31.96
N LYS A 364 -12.61 -3.23 33.11
CA LYS A 364 -13.79 -3.37 33.97
C LYS A 364 -15.10 -3.08 33.23
N ARG A 365 -15.12 -1.98 32.44
CA ARG A 365 -16.30 -1.61 31.65
C ARG A 365 -16.60 -2.61 30.54
N GLN A 366 -15.57 -3.14 29.87
CA GLN A 366 -15.74 -4.15 28.85
C GLN A 366 -16.22 -5.49 29.45
N GLU A 367 -15.69 -5.90 30.58
CA GLU A 367 -16.15 -7.09 31.31
C GLU A 367 -17.63 -6.99 31.72
N SER A 368 -18.05 -5.82 32.22
CA SER A 368 -19.46 -5.57 32.53
C SER A 368 -20.36 -5.59 31.30
N ALA A 369 -19.92 -4.99 30.20
CA ALA A 369 -20.67 -5.02 28.94
C ALA A 369 -20.77 -6.44 28.37
N ARG A 370 -19.70 -7.22 28.46
CA ARG A 370 -19.66 -8.63 28.04
C ARG A 370 -20.60 -9.52 28.84
N ALA A 371 -20.71 -9.28 30.16
CA ALA A 371 -21.59 -10.06 31.04
C ALA A 371 -23.08 -9.92 30.67
N THR A 372 -23.46 -8.80 30.03
CA THR A 372 -24.85 -8.52 29.63
C THR A 372 -25.10 -8.75 28.13
N ALA A 373 -24.06 -9.03 27.35
CA ALA A 373 -24.16 -9.24 25.90
C ALA A 373 -24.69 -10.64 25.57
N VAL A 374 -25.57 -10.72 24.58
CA VAL A 374 -26.08 -12.02 24.05
C VAL A 374 -24.96 -12.83 23.39
N GLN A 375 -24.04 -12.14 22.72
CA GLN A 375 -22.87 -12.71 22.07
C GLN A 375 -21.70 -11.74 22.11
N TRP A 376 -20.49 -12.27 22.32
CA TRP A 376 -19.23 -11.53 22.27
C TRP A 376 -18.20 -12.35 21.51
N GLU A 377 -17.78 -11.85 20.33
CA GLU A 377 -17.00 -12.70 19.39
C GLU A 377 -15.53 -12.82 19.79
N HIS A 378 -14.89 -11.71 20.24
CA HIS A 378 -13.45 -11.65 20.52
C HIS A 378 -13.17 -11.13 21.94
N PRO A 379 -13.35 -11.98 22.97
CA PRO A 379 -13.14 -11.57 24.37
C PRO A 379 -11.68 -11.27 24.74
N GLU A 380 -10.72 -11.75 23.92
CA GLU A 380 -9.29 -11.52 24.07
C GLU A 380 -8.88 -10.08 23.66
N MET A 381 -9.68 -9.40 22.85
CA MET A 381 -9.34 -8.10 22.29
C MET A 381 -9.57 -6.97 23.27
N VAL A 382 -8.61 -6.03 23.35
CA VAL A 382 -8.73 -4.81 24.17
C VAL A 382 -9.81 -3.89 23.61
N PHE A 383 -9.84 -3.67 22.29
CA PHE A 383 -10.77 -2.76 21.65
C PHE A 383 -11.71 -3.51 20.71
N THR A 384 -13.01 -3.42 20.98
CA THR A 384 -14.04 -4.14 20.22
C THR A 384 -15.21 -3.22 19.85
N THR A 385 -16.04 -3.66 18.93
CA THR A 385 -17.37 -3.08 18.72
C THR A 385 -18.30 -3.44 19.88
N ILE A 386 -19.51 -2.87 19.92
CA ILE A 386 -20.52 -3.14 20.95
C ILE A 386 -20.86 -4.64 21.04
N GLY A 387 -20.79 -5.39 19.94
CA GLY A 387 -21.01 -6.85 19.91
C GLY A 387 -19.73 -7.67 20.08
N GLY A 388 -18.64 -7.11 20.56
CA GLY A 388 -17.39 -7.83 20.79
C GLY A 388 -16.61 -8.19 19.52
N ASN A 389 -16.94 -7.62 18.35
CA ASN A 389 -16.24 -7.88 17.09
C ASN A 389 -15.04 -6.95 16.94
N TYR A 390 -14.15 -7.26 15.97
CA TYR A 390 -12.98 -6.42 15.67
C TYR A 390 -13.31 -4.96 15.42
N TYR A 391 -12.54 -4.06 16.02
CA TYR A 391 -12.65 -2.62 15.79
C TYR A 391 -11.79 -2.21 14.59
N SER A 392 -12.39 -1.56 13.62
CA SER A 392 -11.72 -1.19 12.36
C SER A 392 -10.88 0.07 12.51
N GLU A 393 -9.60 0.02 12.09
CA GLU A 393 -8.74 1.20 12.00
C GLU A 393 -9.36 2.30 11.12
N SER A 394 -10.01 1.92 10.01
CA SER A 394 -10.69 2.87 9.11
C SER A 394 -11.84 3.60 9.83
N TYR A 395 -12.62 2.89 10.65
CA TYR A 395 -13.68 3.50 11.43
C TYR A 395 -13.11 4.43 12.50
N LEU A 396 -12.05 4.01 13.21
CA LEU A 396 -11.35 4.84 14.18
C LEU A 396 -10.81 6.12 13.54
N ASN A 397 -10.18 6.01 12.37
CA ASN A 397 -9.68 7.18 11.64
C ASN A 397 -10.81 8.13 11.22
N THR A 398 -11.96 7.60 10.80
CA THR A 398 -13.14 8.42 10.47
C THR A 398 -13.65 9.16 11.70
N LYS A 399 -13.67 8.50 12.86
CA LYS A 399 -14.07 9.10 14.12
C LYS A 399 -13.07 10.18 14.58
N PHE A 400 -11.78 9.90 14.46
CA PHE A 400 -10.71 10.84 14.78
C PHE A 400 -10.75 12.10 13.90
N LYS A 401 -11.06 11.96 12.61
CA LYS A 401 -11.27 13.11 11.70
C LYS A 401 -12.41 14.03 12.17
N LYS A 402 -13.46 13.51 12.82
CA LYS A 402 -14.51 14.34 13.43
C LYS A 402 -13.96 15.13 14.62
N THR A 403 -13.14 14.49 15.45
CA THR A 403 -12.44 15.18 16.56
C THR A 403 -11.52 16.28 16.06
N VAL A 404 -10.70 16.01 15.02
CA VAL A 404 -9.82 16.98 14.37
C VAL A 404 -10.61 18.24 13.93
N ARG A 405 -11.74 18.05 13.27
CA ARG A 405 -12.60 19.15 12.82
C ARG A 405 -13.24 19.91 13.98
N ALA A 406 -13.74 19.19 15.00
CA ALA A 406 -14.38 19.79 16.18
C ALA A 406 -13.40 20.66 16.98
N MET A 407 -12.11 20.30 16.99
CA MET A 407 -11.04 21.03 17.67
C MET A 407 -10.38 22.10 16.80
N GLY A 408 -10.74 22.23 15.51
CA GLY A 408 -10.06 23.14 14.58
C GLY A 408 -8.59 22.78 14.32
N LEU A 409 -8.22 21.50 14.49
CA LEU A 409 -6.86 21.04 14.20
C LEU A 409 -6.62 20.98 12.68
N PRO A 410 -5.36 21.00 12.21
CA PRO A 410 -5.04 20.96 10.78
C PRO A 410 -5.73 19.79 10.06
N ASP A 411 -6.28 20.04 8.88
CA ASP A 411 -7.09 19.06 8.12
C ASP A 411 -6.32 17.80 7.69
N ASP A 412 -5.01 17.88 7.59
CA ASP A 412 -4.13 16.75 7.27
C ASP A 412 -3.80 15.87 8.49
N THR A 413 -4.23 16.26 9.70
CA THR A 413 -4.10 15.46 10.93
C THR A 413 -4.93 14.17 10.81
N HIS A 414 -4.32 13.01 11.05
CA HIS A 414 -4.92 11.68 10.98
C HIS A 414 -4.33 10.77 12.06
N LEU A 415 -4.82 9.53 12.22
CA LEU A 415 -4.33 8.64 13.28
C LEU A 415 -2.80 8.46 13.28
N HIS A 416 -2.19 8.36 12.10
CA HIS A 416 -0.74 8.22 12.02
C HIS A 416 0.02 9.49 12.46
N SER A 417 -0.63 10.66 12.42
CA SER A 417 -0.07 11.91 12.96
C SER A 417 0.16 11.84 14.47
N LEU A 418 -0.64 11.06 15.21
CA LEU A 418 -0.45 10.85 16.65
C LEU A 418 0.89 10.16 16.94
N ARG A 419 1.29 9.21 16.13
CA ARG A 419 2.60 8.57 16.23
C ARG A 419 3.73 9.55 15.93
N HIS A 420 3.53 10.45 14.98
CA HIS A 420 4.49 11.53 14.71
C HIS A 420 4.54 12.54 15.85
N THR A 421 3.39 12.80 16.48
CA THR A 421 3.30 13.62 17.70
C THR A 421 4.11 12.98 18.84
N THR A 422 3.92 11.69 19.10
CA THR A 422 4.71 10.95 20.11
C THR A 422 6.20 11.10 19.86
N ALA A 423 6.64 10.89 18.62
CA ALA A 423 8.06 11.05 18.27
C ALA A 423 8.56 12.48 18.50
N SER A 424 7.78 13.49 18.09
CA SER A 424 8.13 14.91 18.27
C SER A 424 8.24 15.27 19.75
N LEU A 425 7.31 14.84 20.58
CA LEU A 425 7.33 15.08 22.03
C LEU A 425 8.54 14.43 22.69
N LEU A 426 8.89 13.19 22.31
CA LEU A 426 10.07 12.49 22.83
C LEU A 426 11.38 13.18 22.39
N ILE A 427 11.45 13.68 21.16
CA ILE A 427 12.62 14.45 20.69
C ILE A 427 12.77 15.75 21.46
N ASN A 428 11.67 16.47 21.69
CA ASN A 428 11.69 17.72 22.45
C ASN A 428 12.04 17.49 23.95
N SER A 429 11.82 16.26 24.45
CA SER A 429 12.24 15.80 25.78
C SER A 429 13.66 15.20 25.80
N ASP A 430 14.47 15.46 24.77
CA ASP A 430 15.87 15.02 24.63
C ASP A 430 16.09 13.50 24.70
N VAL A 431 15.04 12.71 24.37
CA VAL A 431 15.15 11.24 24.26
C VAL A 431 15.97 10.86 23.03
N SER A 432 16.91 9.90 23.18
CA SER A 432 17.79 9.52 22.09
C SER A 432 17.03 8.97 20.86
N PRO A 433 17.47 9.28 19.62
CA PRO A 433 16.84 8.77 18.40
C PRO A 433 16.75 7.25 18.31
N LYS A 434 17.70 6.54 18.95
CA LYS A 434 17.71 5.08 19.01
C LYS A 434 16.53 4.57 19.84
N LEU A 435 16.33 5.12 21.03
CA LEU A 435 15.23 4.72 21.92
C LEU A 435 13.86 5.06 21.30
N ILE A 436 13.74 6.22 20.64
CA ILE A 436 12.53 6.59 19.91
C ILE A 436 12.25 5.58 18.78
N ALA A 437 13.27 5.17 18.03
CA ALA A 437 13.14 4.18 16.97
C ALA A 437 12.70 2.81 17.51
N GLU A 438 13.24 2.38 18.63
CA GLU A 438 12.85 1.15 19.33
C GLU A 438 11.39 1.23 19.80
N GLN A 439 10.99 2.29 20.50
CA GLN A 439 9.61 2.49 20.96
C GLN A 439 8.61 2.50 19.79
N LEU A 440 8.96 3.17 18.70
CA LEU A 440 8.09 3.23 17.53
C LEU A 440 8.15 1.95 16.67
N GLY A 441 9.14 1.08 16.79
CA GLY A 441 9.34 -0.09 15.95
C GLY A 441 9.73 0.31 14.51
N HIS A 442 10.71 1.21 14.39
CA HIS A 442 11.38 1.51 13.13
C HIS A 442 12.51 0.50 12.90
N ALA A 443 12.64 0.00 11.68
CA ALA A 443 13.69 -0.97 11.33
C ALA A 443 15.11 -0.39 11.47
N SER A 444 15.26 0.93 11.50
CA SER A 444 16.52 1.65 11.68
C SER A 444 16.26 3.01 12.30
N SER A 445 17.18 3.48 13.15
CA SER A 445 17.17 4.83 13.71
C SER A 445 17.32 5.92 12.62
N SER A 446 17.91 5.58 11.46
CA SER A 446 17.96 6.51 10.32
C SER A 446 16.59 6.95 9.84
N ILE A 447 15.59 6.06 9.92
CA ILE A 447 14.19 6.41 9.56
C ILE A 447 13.67 7.52 10.48
N THR A 448 13.93 7.42 11.79
CA THR A 448 13.57 8.45 12.76
C THR A 448 14.31 9.75 12.48
N GLN A 449 15.61 9.69 12.24
CA GLN A 449 16.42 10.87 11.93
C GLN A 449 15.99 11.55 10.62
N ASP A 450 15.72 10.78 9.56
CA ASP A 450 15.29 11.30 8.25
C ASP A 450 13.90 11.98 8.31
N ILE A 451 12.98 11.42 9.09
CA ILE A 451 11.63 11.97 9.21
C ILE A 451 11.63 13.24 10.06
N TYR A 452 12.39 13.24 11.15
CA TYR A 452 12.37 14.31 12.16
C TYR A 452 13.62 15.18 12.15
N SER A 453 14.40 15.17 11.05
CA SER A 453 15.65 15.94 10.92
C SER A 453 15.49 17.43 11.22
N HIS A 454 14.34 18.02 10.87
CA HIS A 454 14.03 19.43 11.13
C HIS A 454 13.83 19.74 12.62
N ILE A 455 13.31 18.78 13.41
CA ILE A 455 13.17 18.92 14.86
C ILE A 455 14.53 18.75 15.55
N PHE A 456 15.35 17.77 15.10
CA PHE A 456 16.71 17.61 15.60
C PHE A 456 17.62 18.81 15.30
N ALA A 457 17.35 19.59 14.26
CA ALA A 457 18.09 20.80 13.97
C ALA A 457 17.92 21.87 15.07
N SER A 458 16.74 21.99 15.67
CA SER A 458 16.48 22.88 16.81
C SER A 458 17.20 22.41 18.09
N SER A 459 17.34 21.10 18.27
CA SER A 459 18.06 20.51 19.41
C SER A 459 19.57 20.77 19.35
N LYS A 460 20.16 21.00 18.16
CA LYS A 460 21.58 21.41 18.05
C LYS A 460 21.88 22.76 18.69
N ALA A 461 20.96 23.71 18.58
CA ALA A 461 21.08 25.01 19.24
C ALA A 461 21.03 24.86 20.77
N LYS A 462 20.09 24.02 21.26
CA LYS A 462 20.02 23.72 22.72
C LYS A 462 21.27 23.00 23.22
N ALA A 463 21.84 22.08 22.43
CA ALA A 463 23.11 21.41 22.79
C ALA A 463 24.30 22.39 22.88
N ALA A 464 24.38 23.32 21.93
CA ALA A 464 25.41 24.37 21.98
C ALA A 464 25.25 25.26 23.21
N GLN A 465 24.03 25.65 23.53
CA GLN A 465 23.70 26.47 24.71
C GLN A 465 23.99 25.73 26.02
N ALA A 466 23.67 24.40 26.07
CA ALA A 466 23.98 23.57 27.24
C ALA A 466 25.51 23.40 27.45
N LEU A 467 26.30 23.33 26.38
CA LEU A 467 27.75 23.32 26.47
C LEU A 467 28.30 24.68 26.95
N ASP A 468 27.72 25.77 26.45
CA ASP A 468 28.13 27.10 26.85
C ASP A 468 27.87 27.33 28.35
N LEU A 469 26.70 26.97 28.86
CA LEU A 469 26.36 27.01 30.27
C LEU A 469 27.25 26.14 31.16
N LYS A 470 27.69 24.98 30.67
CA LYS A 470 28.57 24.07 31.43
C LYS A 470 30.04 24.54 31.43
N LEU A 471 30.49 25.09 30.32
CA LEU A 471 31.90 25.49 30.16
C LEU A 471 32.17 26.96 30.55
N ASN A 472 31.14 27.80 30.54
CA ASN A 472 31.17 29.20 30.90
C ASN A 472 30.12 29.55 32.00
N PRO A 473 30.26 29.02 33.22
CA PRO A 473 29.25 29.16 34.28
C PRO A 473 29.08 30.61 34.80
N THR A 474 29.92 31.56 34.36
CA THR A 474 29.85 32.99 34.74
C THR A 474 28.84 33.82 33.95
N ASN A 475 28.18 33.24 32.92
CA ASN A 475 27.16 33.92 32.07
C ASN A 475 25.74 33.48 32.35
N ALA A 476 25.45 32.85 33.49
CA ALA A 476 24.10 32.38 33.87
C ALA A 476 23.42 33.35 34.85
#